data_f933bb2d35b2d36324b2b1ae130481b0
#
_entry.id   f933bb2d35b2d36324b2b1ae130481b0
#
_cell.length_a   1.000
_cell.length_b   1.000
_cell.length_c   1.000
_cell.angle_alpha   90.00
_cell.angle_beta   90.00
_cell.angle_gamma   90.00
#
_symmetry.space_group_name_H-M   'P 1'
#
loop_
_entity.id
_entity.type
_entity.pdbx_description
1 polymer ?
#
loop_
_entity_poly.entity_id
_entity_poly.type
_entity_poly.pdbx_seq_one_letter_code
_entity_poly.pdbx_strand_id
1 'polypeptide(L)'
;RGSGSASRSIPAGFVEWQMGKSEEDSYAFSIAPVDHWNLVDCVAIVSSSHKKTGSTEGHAIAGTSPLQDARVSDAPRRIEICRNAILKKDFEAFANIIEHDSDMMHSVMMTSNPPLMYWQSATVEIFHQVREWRASGLPVGYTVDAGANVHVICLGEYAKEVERRLREIPGVSNVLVA
;
A
#
# COMPACT_ATOMS: atom_id res chain seq x y z
N ARG A 1 -12.05 9.92 18.90
CA ARG A 1 -11.04 10.17 17.86
C ARG A 1 -10.42 8.85 17.49
N GLY A 2 -10.62 8.41 16.24
CA GLY A 2 -10.05 7.19 15.68
C GLY A 2 -8.87 7.50 14.74
N SER A 3 -8.04 6.49 14.45
CA SER A 3 -7.06 6.59 13.37
C SER A 3 -7.75 6.57 12.00
N GLY A 4 -7.07 7.05 10.95
CA GLY A 4 -7.59 6.98 9.58
C GLY A 4 -7.87 5.53 9.12
N SER A 5 -7.07 4.55 9.59
CA SER A 5 -7.34 3.13 9.32
C SER A 5 -8.63 2.64 10.00
N ALA A 6 -8.88 3.02 11.26
CA ALA A 6 -10.13 2.71 11.94
C ALA A 6 -11.35 3.31 11.22
N SER A 7 -11.24 4.57 10.78
CA SER A 7 -12.32 5.23 10.02
C SER A 7 -12.64 4.49 8.71
N ARG A 8 -11.62 4.03 7.97
CA ARG A 8 -11.81 3.27 6.73
C ARG A 8 -12.33 1.86 6.93
N SER A 9 -12.26 1.30 8.14
CA SER A 9 -12.77 -0.05 8.44
C SER A 9 -14.27 -0.07 8.75
N ILE A 10 -14.96 1.07 8.82
CA ILE A 10 -16.38 1.16 9.16
C ILE A 10 -17.28 0.97 7.93
N PRO A 11 -17.08 1.71 6.80
CA PRO A 11 -17.88 1.49 5.60
C PRO A 11 -17.47 0.18 4.90
N ALA A 12 -18.43 -0.47 4.23
CA ALA A 12 -18.18 -1.69 3.46
C ALA A 12 -17.68 -1.38 2.04
N GLY A 13 -16.96 -2.32 1.44
CA GLY A 13 -16.47 -2.24 0.06
C GLY A 13 -15.19 -1.43 -0.10
N PHE A 14 -15.05 -0.77 -1.23
CA PHE A 14 -13.93 0.12 -1.49
C PHE A 14 -14.17 1.46 -0.83
N VAL A 15 -13.26 1.87 0.02
CA VAL A 15 -13.48 2.99 0.94
C VAL A 15 -12.45 4.08 0.70
N GLU A 16 -12.93 5.31 0.59
CA GLU A 16 -12.11 6.51 0.56
C GLU A 16 -12.28 7.29 1.86
N TRP A 17 -11.18 7.82 2.37
CA TRP A 17 -11.20 8.75 3.48
C TRP A 17 -10.98 10.17 2.97
N GLN A 18 -12.01 11.00 3.13
CA GLN A 18 -11.96 12.40 2.81
C GLN A 18 -11.19 13.16 3.89
N MET A 19 -10.16 13.88 3.47
CA MET A 19 -9.47 14.83 4.33
C MET A 19 -10.36 16.06 4.55
N GLY A 20 -10.72 16.32 5.80
CA GLY A 20 -11.47 17.50 6.21
C GLY A 20 -10.58 18.61 6.79
N LYS A 21 -11.17 19.77 6.99
CA LYS A 21 -10.58 20.89 7.75
C LYS A 21 -10.91 20.80 9.24
N SER A 22 -11.88 20.00 9.61
CA SER A 22 -12.36 19.75 10.97
C SER A 22 -12.66 18.26 11.16
N GLU A 23 -13.04 17.85 12.37
CA GLU A 23 -13.48 16.48 12.65
C GLU A 23 -14.82 16.14 12.00
N GLU A 24 -15.64 17.13 11.72
CA GLU A 24 -16.99 16.97 11.18
C GLU A 24 -16.98 16.67 9.67
N ASP A 25 -16.00 17.17 8.94
CA ASP A 25 -15.85 17.01 7.50
C ASP A 25 -14.75 16.02 7.11
N SER A 26 -14.10 15.36 8.11
CA SER A 26 -13.12 14.28 7.92
C SER A 26 -13.75 12.93 8.22
N TYR A 27 -14.16 12.22 7.17
CA TYR A 27 -14.84 10.92 7.29
C TYR A 27 -14.50 9.97 6.15
N ALA A 28 -14.76 8.70 6.37
CA ALA A 28 -14.62 7.66 5.36
C ALA A 28 -15.99 7.29 4.78
N PHE A 29 -16.03 7.01 3.48
CA PHE A 29 -17.24 6.60 2.77
C PHE A 29 -16.92 5.55 1.70
N SER A 30 -17.91 4.71 1.36
CA SER A 30 -17.78 3.73 0.31
C SER A 30 -17.88 4.38 -1.07
N ILE A 31 -16.92 4.06 -1.95
CA ILE A 31 -16.91 4.49 -3.36
C ILE A 31 -17.40 3.40 -4.30
N ALA A 32 -17.37 2.13 -3.86
CA ALA A 32 -17.89 0.99 -4.60
C ALA A 32 -18.21 -0.18 -3.64
N PRO A 33 -19.18 -1.05 -3.97
CA PRO A 33 -19.56 -2.19 -3.15
C PRO A 33 -18.47 -3.27 -3.11
N VAL A 34 -18.59 -4.23 -2.18
CA VAL A 34 -17.58 -5.31 -1.96
C VAL A 34 -17.38 -6.21 -3.19
N ASP A 35 -18.41 -6.40 -3.99
CA ASP A 35 -18.42 -7.24 -5.19
C ASP A 35 -18.06 -6.47 -6.46
N HIS A 36 -17.72 -5.18 -6.33
CA HIS A 36 -17.36 -4.35 -7.47
C HIS A 36 -16.15 -4.89 -8.23
N TRP A 37 -15.12 -5.31 -7.53
CA TRP A 37 -13.88 -5.78 -8.13
C TRP A 37 -13.22 -6.87 -7.27
N ASN A 38 -12.99 -8.04 -7.85
CA ASN A 38 -12.39 -9.17 -7.14
C ASN A 38 -10.87 -8.99 -7.03
N LEU A 39 -10.43 -8.18 -6.08
CA LEU A 39 -9.03 -8.02 -5.70
C LEU A 39 -8.71 -8.92 -4.51
N VAL A 40 -7.50 -9.47 -4.51
CA VAL A 40 -6.95 -10.30 -3.43
C VAL A 40 -5.62 -9.70 -2.98
N ASP A 41 -5.42 -9.64 -1.67
CA ASP A 41 -4.16 -9.24 -1.03
C ASP A 41 -3.37 -10.48 -0.60
N CYS A 42 -2.22 -10.69 -1.22
CA CYS A 42 -1.24 -11.71 -0.84
C CYS A 42 -0.13 -11.05 -0.03
N VAL A 43 -0.21 -11.11 1.29
CA VAL A 43 0.77 -10.47 2.18
C VAL A 43 2.00 -11.37 2.34
N ALA A 44 3.11 -10.98 1.74
CA ALA A 44 4.39 -11.64 1.89
C ALA A 44 5.05 -11.27 3.22
N ILE A 45 5.22 -12.24 4.11
CA ILE A 45 5.84 -12.06 5.43
C ILE A 45 7.36 -12.18 5.30
N VAL A 46 8.02 -11.04 5.34
CA VAL A 46 9.48 -10.91 5.30
C VAL A 46 10.07 -10.89 6.71
N SER A 47 9.33 -10.31 7.65
CA SER A 47 9.75 -10.25 9.06
C SER A 47 8.57 -10.44 9.99
N SER A 48 8.73 -11.34 10.97
CA SER A 48 7.80 -11.52 12.10
C SER A 48 8.27 -10.80 13.37
N SER A 49 9.43 -10.17 13.34
CA SER A 49 9.97 -9.46 14.50
C SER A 49 9.19 -8.19 14.80
N HIS A 50 9.07 -7.85 16.09
CA HIS A 50 8.43 -6.60 16.50
C HIS A 50 9.19 -5.39 15.93
N LYS A 51 8.48 -4.47 15.32
CA LYS A 51 9.07 -3.25 14.74
C LYS A 51 9.69 -2.40 15.84
N LYS A 52 10.94 -1.99 15.66
CA LYS A 52 11.61 -1.05 16.61
C LYS A 52 10.93 0.32 16.57
N THR A 53 10.41 0.72 15.42
CA THR A 53 9.76 2.01 15.18
C THR A 53 8.41 1.76 14.51
N GLY A 54 7.35 2.18 15.17
CA GLY A 54 5.98 2.03 14.66
C GLY A 54 5.58 3.17 13.71
N SER A 55 4.39 3.05 13.08
CA SER A 55 3.83 4.09 12.20
C SER A 55 3.64 5.44 12.90
N THR A 56 3.31 5.45 14.19
CA THR A 56 3.12 6.68 14.98
C THR A 56 4.40 7.51 15.06
N GLU A 57 5.55 6.86 15.26
CA GLU A 57 6.84 7.54 15.29
C GLU A 57 7.22 8.06 13.89
N GLY A 58 6.96 7.25 12.83
CA GLY A 58 7.14 7.70 11.44
C GLY A 58 6.33 8.95 11.14
N HIS A 59 5.06 9.02 11.56
CA HIS A 59 4.25 10.22 11.39
C HIS A 59 4.84 11.44 12.10
N ALA A 60 5.39 11.28 13.29
CA ALA A 60 5.97 12.37 14.08
C ALA A 60 7.18 13.02 13.40
N ILE A 61 7.99 12.25 12.67
CA ILE A 61 9.21 12.72 12.02
C ILE A 61 9.05 13.03 10.53
N ALA A 62 7.94 12.68 9.90
CA ALA A 62 7.69 12.89 8.47
C ALA A 62 7.93 14.34 8.03
N GLY A 63 7.55 15.32 8.86
CA GLY A 63 7.74 16.75 8.60
C GLY A 63 9.21 17.20 8.56
N THR A 64 10.16 16.35 8.96
CA THR A 64 11.61 16.65 8.87
C THR A 64 12.18 16.29 7.49
N SER A 65 11.45 15.54 6.68
CA SER A 65 11.87 15.18 5.33
C SER A 65 11.65 16.32 4.36
N PRO A 66 12.64 16.66 3.51
CA PRO A 66 12.48 17.66 2.46
C PRO A 66 11.47 17.24 1.36
N LEU A 67 11.03 15.97 1.33
CA LEU A 67 10.08 15.45 0.36
C LEU A 67 8.64 15.48 0.86
N GLN A 68 8.40 15.76 2.14
CA GLN A 68 7.06 15.67 2.75
C GLN A 68 6.06 16.64 2.10
N ASP A 69 6.44 17.89 1.90
CA ASP A 69 5.53 18.90 1.32
C ASP A 69 5.12 18.53 -0.11
N ALA A 70 6.06 18.04 -0.92
CA ALA A 70 5.78 17.56 -2.27
C ALA A 70 4.83 16.35 -2.24
N ARG A 71 5.05 15.39 -1.33
CA ARG A 71 4.17 14.23 -1.16
C ARG A 71 2.75 14.64 -0.75
N VAL A 72 2.61 15.55 0.19
CA VAL A 72 1.30 16.02 0.67
C VAL A 72 0.56 16.81 -0.41
N SER A 73 1.25 17.70 -1.11
CA SER A 73 0.62 18.53 -2.16
C SER A 73 0.12 17.71 -3.34
N ASP A 74 0.78 16.56 -3.65
CA ASP A 74 0.38 15.66 -4.73
C ASP A 74 -0.67 14.60 -4.30
N ALA A 75 -0.98 14.46 -3.02
CA ALA A 75 -1.91 13.45 -2.53
C ALA A 75 -3.30 13.51 -3.18
N PRO A 76 -3.93 14.68 -3.39
CA PRO A 76 -5.24 14.74 -4.05
C PRO A 76 -5.24 14.13 -5.45
N ARG A 77 -4.20 14.39 -6.26
CA ARG A 77 -4.05 13.81 -7.61
C ARG A 77 -3.94 12.27 -7.54
N ARG A 78 -3.13 11.75 -6.62
CA ARG A 78 -2.96 10.30 -6.47
C ARG A 78 -4.27 9.62 -6.03
N ILE A 79 -5.01 10.23 -5.10
CA ILE A 79 -6.32 9.72 -4.66
C ILE A 79 -7.30 9.67 -5.84
N GLU A 80 -7.34 10.72 -6.67
CA GLU A 80 -8.22 10.77 -7.84
C GLU A 80 -7.87 9.67 -8.86
N ILE A 81 -6.59 9.46 -9.15
CA ILE A 81 -6.14 8.38 -10.04
C ILE A 81 -6.54 7.02 -9.48
N CYS A 82 -6.29 6.77 -8.18
CA CYS A 82 -6.62 5.51 -7.53
C CYS A 82 -8.14 5.24 -7.55
N ARG A 83 -8.95 6.26 -7.21
CA ARG A 83 -10.41 6.19 -7.28
C ARG A 83 -10.89 5.82 -8.69
N ASN A 84 -10.39 6.52 -9.70
CA ASN A 84 -10.76 6.27 -11.08
C ASN A 84 -10.34 4.87 -11.55
N ALA A 85 -9.16 4.40 -11.17
CA ALA A 85 -8.67 3.06 -11.47
C ALA A 85 -9.57 1.99 -10.84
N ILE A 86 -9.96 2.15 -9.58
CA ILE A 86 -10.90 1.25 -8.90
C ILE A 86 -12.26 1.23 -9.62
N LEU A 87 -12.86 2.40 -9.86
CA LEU A 87 -14.19 2.49 -10.47
C LEU A 87 -14.23 1.92 -11.89
N LYS A 88 -13.15 2.05 -12.66
CA LYS A 88 -13.02 1.52 -14.02
C LYS A 88 -12.47 0.09 -14.08
N LYS A 89 -12.01 -0.47 -12.95
CA LYS A 89 -11.29 -1.75 -12.87
C LYS A 89 -10.03 -1.77 -13.75
N ASP A 90 -9.36 -0.62 -13.85
CA ASP A 90 -8.11 -0.47 -14.59
C ASP A 90 -6.95 -0.91 -13.69
N PHE A 91 -6.55 -2.19 -13.85
CA PHE A 91 -5.53 -2.78 -12.98
C PHE A 91 -4.15 -2.16 -13.18
N GLU A 92 -3.80 -1.76 -14.40
CA GLU A 92 -2.50 -1.15 -14.68
C GLU A 92 -2.37 0.22 -14.00
N ALA A 93 -3.38 1.09 -14.17
CA ALA A 93 -3.42 2.37 -13.49
C ALA A 93 -3.45 2.21 -11.95
N PHE A 94 -4.19 1.21 -11.44
CA PHE A 94 -4.27 0.90 -10.02
C PHE A 94 -2.91 0.46 -9.47
N ALA A 95 -2.24 -0.54 -10.10
CA ALA A 95 -0.94 -1.03 -9.67
C ALA A 95 0.11 0.10 -9.66
N ASN A 96 0.16 0.88 -10.74
CA ASN A 96 1.11 1.99 -10.85
C ASN A 96 0.91 3.04 -9.76
N ILE A 97 -0.33 3.37 -9.38
CA ILE A 97 -0.58 4.42 -8.39
C ILE A 97 -0.35 3.96 -6.96
N ILE A 98 -0.68 2.70 -6.60
CA ILE A 98 -0.42 2.18 -5.25
C ILE A 98 1.07 2.00 -5.00
N GLU A 99 1.82 1.53 -6.00
CA GLU A 99 3.29 1.43 -5.93
C GLU A 99 3.91 2.83 -5.77
N HIS A 100 3.50 3.77 -6.62
CA HIS A 100 4.00 5.14 -6.54
C HIS A 100 3.74 5.80 -5.18
N ASP A 101 2.53 5.65 -4.61
CA ASP A 101 2.22 6.22 -3.29
C ASP A 101 3.05 5.57 -2.19
N SER A 102 3.23 4.24 -2.24
CA SER A 102 4.10 3.50 -1.32
C SER A 102 5.55 3.98 -1.42
N ASP A 103 6.10 4.06 -2.63
CA ASP A 103 7.48 4.50 -2.86
C ASP A 103 7.70 5.94 -2.38
N MET A 104 6.74 6.84 -2.61
CA MET A 104 6.76 8.22 -2.10
C MET A 104 6.77 8.26 -0.57
N MET A 105 5.94 7.46 0.10
CA MET A 105 5.89 7.40 1.56
C MET A 105 7.22 6.93 2.13
N HIS A 106 7.80 5.86 1.58
CA HIS A 106 9.09 5.34 2.03
C HIS A 106 10.23 6.30 1.73
N SER A 107 10.18 7.05 0.61
CA SER A 107 11.17 8.10 0.32
C SER A 107 11.16 9.20 1.39
N VAL A 108 9.99 9.59 1.88
CA VAL A 108 9.86 10.52 3.01
C VAL A 108 10.50 9.91 4.27
N MET A 109 10.22 8.64 4.58
CA MET A 109 10.79 7.98 5.77
C MET A 109 12.32 7.88 5.69
N MET A 110 12.86 7.50 4.53
CA MET A 110 14.31 7.38 4.33
C MET A 110 15.05 8.73 4.36
N THR A 111 14.37 9.83 4.10
CA THR A 111 14.93 11.19 4.11
C THR A 111 14.53 12.01 5.33
N SER A 112 13.79 11.43 6.28
CA SER A 112 13.45 12.06 7.56
C SER A 112 14.65 12.12 8.51
N ASN A 113 14.53 12.83 9.60
CA ASN A 113 15.55 12.94 10.63
C ASN A 113 14.97 12.55 12.01
N PRO A 114 15.39 11.40 12.60
CA PRO A 114 16.31 10.42 12.05
C PRO A 114 15.71 9.68 10.84
N PRO A 115 16.55 9.13 9.92
CA PRO A 115 16.04 8.37 8.79
C PRO A 115 15.48 7.01 9.23
N LEU A 116 14.38 6.58 8.62
CA LEU A 116 13.77 5.27 8.85
C LEU A 116 13.83 4.42 7.58
N MET A 117 14.38 3.22 7.71
CA MET A 117 14.41 2.23 6.66
C MET A 117 13.54 1.05 7.07
N TYR A 118 12.39 0.89 6.43
CA TYR A 118 11.48 -0.23 6.67
C TYR A 118 11.78 -1.44 5.77
N TRP A 119 12.34 -1.20 4.59
CA TRP A 119 12.61 -2.24 3.61
C TRP A 119 13.78 -3.13 4.02
N GLN A 120 13.64 -4.42 3.79
CA GLN A 120 14.69 -5.42 3.87
C GLN A 120 15.04 -5.93 2.47
N SER A 121 16.09 -6.74 2.35
CA SER A 121 16.51 -7.27 1.04
C SER A 121 15.39 -8.02 0.32
N ALA A 122 14.64 -8.86 1.04
CA ALA A 122 13.50 -9.57 0.46
C ALA A 122 12.34 -8.63 0.06
N THR A 123 12.14 -7.51 0.77
CA THR A 123 11.15 -6.49 0.38
C THR A 123 11.47 -5.93 -1.01
N VAL A 124 12.74 -5.58 -1.26
CA VAL A 124 13.19 -5.04 -2.54
C VAL A 124 13.14 -6.11 -3.63
N GLU A 125 13.51 -7.35 -3.31
CA GLU A 125 13.40 -8.47 -4.24
C GLU A 125 11.94 -8.68 -4.71
N ILE A 126 10.97 -8.62 -3.79
CA ILE A 126 9.56 -8.72 -4.13
C ILE A 126 9.15 -7.60 -5.10
N PHE A 127 9.62 -6.36 -4.93
CA PHE A 127 9.32 -5.27 -5.87
C PHE A 127 9.80 -5.56 -7.28
N HIS A 128 11.02 -6.09 -7.42
CA HIS A 128 11.57 -6.48 -8.73
C HIS A 128 10.72 -7.58 -9.36
N GLN A 129 10.44 -8.66 -8.60
CA GLN A 129 9.67 -9.79 -9.08
C GLN A 129 8.25 -9.39 -9.50
N VAL A 130 7.55 -8.59 -8.70
CA VAL A 130 6.19 -8.13 -9.01
C VAL A 130 6.17 -7.31 -10.31
N ARG A 131 7.15 -6.43 -10.52
CA ARG A 131 7.26 -5.66 -11.77
C ARG A 131 7.54 -6.55 -12.98
N GLU A 132 8.41 -7.56 -12.84
CA GLU A 132 8.68 -8.54 -13.90
C GLU A 132 7.45 -9.40 -14.22
N TRP A 133 6.71 -9.85 -13.19
CA TRP A 133 5.48 -10.60 -13.39
C TRP A 133 4.43 -9.77 -14.12
N ARG A 134 4.26 -8.50 -13.74
CA ARG A 134 3.34 -7.59 -14.43
C ARG A 134 3.77 -7.34 -15.87
N ALA A 135 5.04 -7.14 -16.14
CA ALA A 135 5.57 -6.98 -17.50
C ALA A 135 5.35 -8.25 -18.36
N SER A 136 5.23 -9.43 -17.71
CA SER A 136 4.90 -10.69 -18.36
C SER A 136 3.39 -10.94 -18.51
N GLY A 137 2.54 -9.97 -18.14
CA GLY A 137 1.09 -10.02 -18.32
C GLY A 137 0.30 -10.50 -17.10
N LEU A 138 0.94 -10.73 -15.94
CA LEU A 138 0.23 -11.07 -14.70
C LEU A 138 -0.28 -9.78 -14.04
N PRO A 139 -1.60 -9.60 -13.81
CA PRO A 139 -2.13 -8.40 -13.16
C PRO A 139 -1.81 -8.42 -11.66
N VAL A 140 -0.70 -7.82 -11.30
CA VAL A 140 -0.15 -7.78 -9.93
C VAL A 140 0.52 -6.44 -9.67
N GLY A 141 0.38 -5.94 -8.45
CA GLY A 141 1.01 -4.71 -7.97
C GLY A 141 1.35 -4.84 -6.49
N TYR A 142 2.21 -3.98 -5.95
CA TYR A 142 2.58 -4.01 -4.54
C TYR A 142 2.28 -2.70 -3.83
N THR A 143 2.13 -2.80 -2.52
CA THR A 143 2.21 -1.67 -1.60
C THR A 143 2.86 -2.13 -0.29
N VAL A 144 3.46 -1.20 0.42
CA VAL A 144 4.08 -1.45 1.74
C VAL A 144 3.67 -0.35 2.68
N ASP A 145 3.21 -0.72 3.85
CA ASP A 145 2.97 0.20 4.96
C ASP A 145 4.25 0.38 5.83
N ALA A 146 4.14 0.71 7.10
CA ALA A 146 5.29 0.88 7.99
C ALA A 146 5.92 -0.47 8.40
N GLY A 147 6.40 -1.26 7.45
CA GLY A 147 7.04 -2.55 7.74
C GLY A 147 7.84 -3.12 6.58
N ALA A 148 8.44 -4.29 6.80
CA ALA A 148 9.17 -5.03 5.78
C ALA A 148 8.25 -5.93 4.94
N ASN A 149 7.05 -6.25 5.47
CA ASN A 149 6.09 -7.12 4.81
C ASN A 149 5.44 -6.39 3.63
N VAL A 150 5.24 -7.11 2.55
CA VAL A 150 4.75 -6.55 1.29
C VAL A 150 3.33 -7.06 1.02
N HIS A 151 2.42 -6.15 0.79
CA HIS A 151 1.08 -6.41 0.29
C HIS A 151 1.15 -6.50 -1.24
N VAL A 152 0.88 -7.66 -1.77
CA VAL A 152 0.89 -7.91 -3.21
C VAL A 152 -0.55 -8.12 -3.67
N ILE A 153 -1.08 -7.11 -4.34
CA ILE A 153 -2.47 -7.08 -4.79
C ILE A 153 -2.56 -7.68 -6.20
N CYS A 154 -3.52 -8.57 -6.41
CA CYS A 154 -3.78 -9.17 -7.71
C CYS A 154 -5.28 -9.38 -7.94
N LEU A 155 -5.66 -9.74 -9.17
CA LEU A 155 -7.02 -10.23 -9.44
C LEU A 155 -7.20 -11.62 -8.82
N GLY A 156 -8.38 -11.91 -8.27
CA GLY A 156 -8.67 -13.12 -7.52
C GLY A 156 -8.36 -14.43 -8.26
N GLU A 157 -8.53 -14.46 -9.58
CA GLU A 157 -8.19 -15.62 -10.42
C GLU A 157 -6.69 -15.98 -10.43
N TYR A 158 -5.81 -14.99 -10.11
CA TYR A 158 -4.36 -15.19 -10.06
C TYR A 158 -3.81 -15.37 -8.64
N ALA A 159 -4.64 -15.28 -7.61
CA ALA A 159 -4.20 -15.31 -6.21
C ALA A 159 -3.32 -16.52 -5.86
N LYS A 160 -3.71 -17.72 -6.30
CA LYS A 160 -2.93 -18.96 -6.07
C LYS A 160 -1.56 -18.94 -6.74
N GLU A 161 -1.48 -18.38 -7.94
CA GLU A 161 -0.21 -18.26 -8.67
C GLU A 161 0.71 -17.24 -8.02
N VAL A 162 0.16 -16.07 -7.60
CA VAL A 162 0.90 -15.03 -6.88
C VAL A 162 1.39 -15.58 -5.54
N GLU A 163 0.54 -16.25 -4.76
CA GLU A 163 0.93 -16.88 -3.50
C GLU A 163 2.09 -17.86 -3.70
N ARG A 164 1.99 -18.76 -4.70
CA ARG A 164 3.04 -19.73 -4.99
C ARG A 164 4.37 -19.03 -5.32
N ARG A 165 4.35 -18.05 -6.20
CA ARG A 165 5.57 -17.30 -6.61
C ARG A 165 6.19 -16.54 -5.43
N LEU A 166 5.38 -15.92 -4.58
CA LEU A 166 5.88 -15.23 -3.39
C LEU A 166 6.57 -16.17 -2.41
N ARG A 167 6.05 -17.40 -2.22
CA ARG A 167 6.67 -18.41 -1.36
C ARG A 167 8.03 -18.90 -1.87
N GLU A 168 8.33 -18.74 -3.14
CA GLU A 168 9.61 -19.11 -3.76
C GLU A 168 10.69 -18.03 -3.60
N ILE A 169 10.32 -16.81 -3.17
CA ILE A 169 11.29 -15.71 -2.98
C ILE A 169 12.09 -15.94 -1.70
N PRO A 170 13.44 -15.97 -1.77
CA PRO A 170 14.29 -16.08 -0.59
C PRO A 170 14.03 -14.96 0.42
N GLY A 171 13.80 -15.32 1.69
CA GLY A 171 13.50 -14.37 2.75
C GLY A 171 12.01 -14.11 2.99
N VAL A 172 11.12 -14.68 2.18
CA VAL A 172 9.69 -14.76 2.48
C VAL A 172 9.44 -15.98 3.36
N SER A 173 9.00 -15.75 4.59
CA SER A 173 8.77 -16.83 5.57
C SER A 173 7.37 -17.43 5.50
N ASN A 174 6.39 -16.65 5.06
CA ASN A 174 5.00 -17.06 4.87
C ASN A 174 4.27 -16.09 3.93
N VAL A 175 3.11 -16.52 3.40
CA VAL A 175 2.20 -15.66 2.64
C VAL A 175 0.80 -15.85 3.23
N LEU A 176 0.16 -14.73 3.59
CA LEU A 176 -1.24 -14.68 4.00
C LEU A 176 -2.08 -14.20 2.82
N VAL A 177 -3.25 -14.81 2.62
CA VAL A 177 -4.15 -14.45 1.52
C VAL A 177 -5.48 -13.96 2.12
N ALA A 178 -5.91 -12.77 1.74
CA ALA A 178 -7.14 -12.11 2.21
C ALA A 178 -7.98 -11.55 1.04
#